data_6014503242ad6d38bbcc64c49ce1c541
#
_entry.id   6014503242ad6d38bbcc64c49ce1c541
#
_cell.length_a   1.000
_cell.length_b   1.000
_cell.length_c   1.000
_cell.angle_alpha   90.00
_cell.angle_beta   90.00
_cell.angle_gamma   90.00
#
_symmetry.space_group_name_H-M   'P 1'
#
loop_
_entity.id
_entity.type
_entity.pdbx_description
1 polymer ?
#
loop_
_entity_poly.entity_id
_entity_poly.type
_entity_poly.pdbx_seq_one_letter_code
_entity_poly.pdbx_strand_id
1 'polypeptide(L)'
;HDLVNAVFALGTEDDLVRLLARVKALQDFVDSEDGRNLLVAYNRAANIVKAEERKDKALAARIRDLPDSAMFEQAEEKAVAAALERADASAGPALQHEDFTTAMSALAALRAPLDAFFEKVTVNVSDRPDLRLNRLRLLRQISGTIDHVADFSKIEG
;
A
#
# COMPACT_ATOMS: atom_id res chain seq x y z
N HIS A 1 19.64 6.87 -4.49
CA HIS A 1 19.06 8.12 -4.00
C HIS A 1 17.62 7.91 -3.52
N ASP A 2 16.76 7.32 -4.36
CA ASP A 2 15.34 7.14 -4.05
C ASP A 2 15.12 6.19 -2.87
N LEU A 3 15.95 5.14 -2.75
CA LEU A 3 15.85 4.22 -1.63
C LEU A 3 16.20 4.90 -0.31
N VAL A 4 17.23 5.73 -0.30
CA VAL A 4 17.63 6.50 0.89
C VAL A 4 16.52 7.47 1.27
N ASN A 5 15.95 8.18 0.31
CA ASN A 5 14.85 9.11 0.54
C ASN A 5 13.61 8.39 1.08
N ALA A 6 13.29 7.22 0.55
CA ALA A 6 12.16 6.42 1.02
C ALA A 6 12.31 6.00 2.48
N VAL A 7 13.53 5.68 2.90
CA VAL A 7 13.83 5.32 4.29
C VAL A 7 13.75 6.56 5.20
N PHE A 8 14.38 7.66 4.81
CA PHE A 8 14.38 8.89 5.61
C PHE A 8 12.99 9.50 5.76
N ALA A 9 12.11 9.30 4.79
CA ALA A 9 10.74 9.80 4.85
C ALA A 9 9.95 9.21 6.02
N LEU A 10 10.37 8.07 6.58
CA LEU A 10 9.69 7.38 7.67
C LEU A 10 10.13 7.84 9.06
N GLY A 11 11.13 8.73 9.15
CA GLY A 11 11.58 9.26 10.43
C GLY A 11 13.07 9.50 10.48
N THR A 12 13.55 9.83 11.68
CA THR A 12 14.95 10.06 11.93
C THR A 12 15.63 8.79 12.43
N GLU A 13 16.80 8.50 11.90
CA GLU A 13 17.60 7.34 12.29
C GLU A 13 19.02 7.81 12.54
N ASP A 14 19.41 7.86 13.82
CA ASP A 14 20.74 8.34 14.21
C ASP A 14 21.80 7.24 14.10
N ASP A 15 21.36 5.97 14.13
CA ASP A 15 22.26 4.83 14.04
C ASP A 15 22.46 4.44 12.57
N LEU A 16 23.67 4.67 12.08
CA LEU A 16 24.03 4.36 10.69
C LEU A 16 23.85 2.89 10.37
N VAL A 17 24.14 1.99 11.31
CA VAL A 17 23.99 0.54 11.10
C VAL A 17 22.52 0.18 10.86
N ARG A 18 21.62 0.75 11.66
CA ARG A 18 20.17 0.55 11.47
C ARG A 18 19.69 1.12 10.16
N LEU A 19 20.15 2.32 9.81
CA LEU A 19 19.79 2.96 8.55
C LEU A 19 20.22 2.10 7.35
N LEU A 20 21.46 1.58 7.40
CA LEU A 20 21.98 0.72 6.35
C LEU A 20 21.19 -0.59 6.24
N ALA A 21 20.80 -1.17 7.38
CA ALA A 21 19.98 -2.38 7.41
C ALA A 21 18.60 -2.14 6.76
N ARG A 22 17.98 -0.99 7.02
CA ARG A 22 16.71 -0.62 6.41
C ARG A 22 16.85 -0.42 4.90
N VAL A 23 17.89 0.28 4.47
CA VAL A 23 18.15 0.51 3.05
C VAL A 23 18.37 -0.82 2.33
N LYS A 24 19.16 -1.72 2.93
CA LYS A 24 19.42 -3.04 2.34
C LYS A 24 18.15 -3.87 2.21
N ALA A 25 17.35 -3.95 3.27
CA ALA A 25 16.10 -4.71 3.25
C ALA A 25 15.15 -4.17 2.19
N LEU A 26 15.02 -2.83 2.08
CA LEU A 26 14.18 -2.20 1.08
C LEU A 26 14.71 -2.46 -0.33
N GLN A 27 16.02 -2.36 -0.54
CA GLN A 27 16.63 -2.63 -1.83
C GLN A 27 16.40 -4.08 -2.27
N ASP A 28 16.65 -5.03 -1.38
CA ASP A 28 16.42 -6.45 -1.68
C ASP A 28 14.96 -6.70 -2.04
N PHE A 29 14.03 -6.06 -1.35
CA PHE A 29 12.62 -6.18 -1.63
C PHE A 29 12.24 -5.60 -3.00
N VAL A 30 12.69 -4.38 -3.30
CA VAL A 30 12.39 -3.71 -4.58
C VAL A 30 12.99 -4.48 -5.77
N ASP A 31 14.12 -5.12 -5.56
CA ASP A 31 14.78 -5.93 -6.59
C ASP A 31 14.12 -7.31 -6.78
N SER A 32 13.32 -7.76 -5.83
CA SER A 32 12.60 -9.02 -5.94
C SER A 32 11.40 -8.90 -6.91
N GLU A 33 10.95 -10.05 -7.43
CA GLU A 33 9.76 -10.08 -8.27
C GLU A 33 8.52 -9.58 -7.52
N ASP A 34 8.34 -10.03 -6.28
CA ASP A 34 7.21 -9.60 -5.45
C ASP A 34 7.24 -8.09 -5.19
N GLY A 35 8.42 -7.55 -4.93
CA GLY A 35 8.59 -6.11 -4.69
C GLY A 35 8.29 -5.27 -5.93
N ARG A 36 8.80 -5.70 -7.10
CA ARG A 36 8.51 -4.99 -8.35
C ARG A 36 7.02 -4.99 -8.68
N ASN A 37 6.36 -6.13 -8.52
CA ASN A 37 4.93 -6.24 -8.79
C ASN A 37 4.10 -5.47 -7.77
N LEU A 38 4.51 -5.47 -6.51
CA LEU A 38 3.85 -4.68 -5.48
C LEU A 38 3.98 -3.18 -5.76
N LEU A 39 5.15 -2.73 -6.20
CA LEU A 39 5.36 -1.32 -6.54
C LEU A 39 4.46 -0.88 -7.70
N VAL A 40 4.29 -1.73 -8.71
CA VAL A 40 3.35 -1.46 -9.82
C VAL A 40 1.92 -1.32 -9.28
N ALA A 41 1.48 -2.24 -8.41
CA ALA A 41 0.15 -2.20 -7.82
C ALA A 41 -0.03 -0.95 -6.94
N TYR A 42 0.98 -0.60 -6.15
CA TYR A 42 0.98 0.61 -5.33
C TYR A 42 0.80 1.87 -6.18
N ASN A 43 1.60 2.01 -7.23
CA ASN A 43 1.53 3.16 -8.13
C ASN A 43 0.15 3.24 -8.81
N ARG A 44 -0.39 2.10 -9.22
CA ARG A 44 -1.71 2.04 -9.83
C ARG A 44 -2.79 2.52 -8.86
N ALA A 45 -2.78 2.01 -7.63
CA ALA A 45 -3.73 2.40 -6.60
C ALA A 45 -3.64 3.91 -6.30
N ALA A 46 -2.43 4.41 -6.09
CA ALA A 46 -2.19 5.81 -5.79
C ALA A 46 -2.64 6.72 -6.94
N ASN A 47 -2.35 6.34 -8.18
CA ASN A 47 -2.70 7.14 -9.36
C ASN A 47 -4.20 7.19 -9.58
N ILE A 48 -4.91 6.09 -9.38
CA ILE A 48 -6.38 6.05 -9.50
C ILE A 48 -6.99 7.00 -8.47
N VAL A 49 -6.57 6.92 -7.21
CA VAL A 49 -7.07 7.78 -6.14
C VAL A 49 -6.80 9.25 -6.45
N LYS A 50 -5.57 9.58 -6.82
CA LYS A 50 -5.19 10.97 -7.15
C LYS A 50 -6.01 11.52 -8.32
N ALA A 51 -6.25 10.72 -9.35
CA ALA A 51 -7.03 11.15 -10.51
C ALA A 51 -8.48 11.46 -10.11
N GLU A 52 -9.08 10.63 -9.27
CA GLU A 52 -10.45 10.85 -8.81
C GLU A 52 -10.56 12.03 -7.85
N GLU A 53 -9.58 12.22 -6.97
CA GLU A 53 -9.53 13.37 -6.07
C GLU A 53 -9.42 14.70 -6.83
N ARG A 54 -8.69 14.72 -7.94
CA ARG A 54 -8.57 15.91 -8.78
C ARG A 54 -9.87 16.27 -9.50
N LYS A 55 -10.65 15.26 -9.88
CA LYS A 55 -11.93 15.46 -10.57
C LYS A 55 -13.02 15.97 -9.63
N ASP A 56 -12.99 15.56 -8.37
CA ASP A 56 -14.06 15.85 -7.41
C ASP A 56 -13.46 16.03 -6.01
N LYS A 57 -13.40 17.29 -5.57
CA LYS A 57 -12.84 17.63 -4.25
C LYS A 57 -13.73 17.19 -3.09
N ALA A 58 -15.02 17.11 -3.28
CA ALA A 58 -15.93 16.61 -2.25
C ALA A 58 -15.69 15.09 -2.06
N LEU A 59 -15.47 14.38 -3.14
CA LEU A 59 -15.12 12.96 -3.11
C LEU A 59 -13.77 12.74 -2.41
N ALA A 60 -12.79 13.63 -2.64
CA ALA A 60 -11.48 13.55 -2.00
C ALA A 60 -11.56 13.51 -0.48
N ALA A 61 -12.44 14.31 0.12
CA ALA A 61 -12.65 14.31 1.57
C ALA A 61 -13.25 12.99 2.06
N ARG A 62 -14.15 12.41 1.28
CA ARG A 62 -14.84 11.16 1.62
C ARG A 62 -13.97 9.91 1.44
N ILE A 63 -13.05 9.92 0.48
CA ILE A 63 -12.12 8.80 0.24
C ILE A 63 -11.20 8.56 1.45
N ARG A 64 -10.98 9.57 2.27
CA ARG A 64 -10.09 9.46 3.45
C ARG A 64 -10.62 8.55 4.54
N ASP A 65 -11.91 8.28 4.56
CA ASP A 65 -12.49 7.36 5.52
C ASP A 65 -12.10 5.91 5.20
N LEU A 66 -12.19 5.04 6.20
CA LEU A 66 -11.94 3.62 6.00
C LEU A 66 -13.07 3.01 5.15
N PRO A 67 -12.75 1.96 4.36
CA PRO A 67 -13.80 1.25 3.64
C PRO A 67 -14.76 0.55 4.60
N ASP A 68 -16.02 0.45 4.19
CA ASP A 68 -17.04 -0.27 4.92
C ASP A 68 -17.03 -1.74 4.51
N SER A 69 -16.68 -2.63 5.44
CA SER A 69 -16.59 -4.06 5.18
C SER A 69 -17.93 -4.67 4.79
N ALA A 70 -19.03 -4.09 5.24
CA ALA A 70 -20.38 -4.57 4.90
C ALA A 70 -20.71 -4.34 3.41
N MET A 71 -19.99 -3.44 2.74
CA MET A 71 -20.18 -3.14 1.32
C MET A 71 -19.30 -3.94 0.38
N PHE A 72 -18.43 -4.80 0.90
CA PHE A 72 -17.60 -5.65 0.04
C PHE A 72 -18.49 -6.70 -0.63
N GLU A 73 -18.54 -6.68 -1.94
CA GLU A 73 -19.36 -7.61 -2.75
C GLU A 73 -18.56 -8.78 -3.30
N GLN A 74 -17.32 -8.51 -3.71
CA GLN A 74 -16.48 -9.53 -4.33
C GLN A 74 -15.49 -10.12 -3.32
N ALA A 75 -15.17 -11.40 -3.52
CA ALA A 75 -14.19 -12.10 -2.67
C ALA A 75 -12.84 -11.39 -2.68
N GLU A 76 -12.44 -10.79 -3.80
CA GLU A 76 -11.18 -10.08 -3.94
C GLU A 76 -11.12 -8.82 -3.09
N GLU A 77 -12.24 -8.13 -2.88
CA GLU A 77 -12.31 -6.99 -1.95
C GLU A 77 -12.04 -7.44 -0.52
N LYS A 78 -12.70 -8.51 -0.11
CA LYS A 78 -12.53 -9.09 1.24
C LYS A 78 -11.12 -9.61 1.45
N ALA A 79 -10.55 -10.23 0.44
CA ALA A 79 -9.18 -10.77 0.51
C ALA A 79 -8.14 -9.68 0.68
N VAL A 80 -8.28 -8.56 -0.03
CA VAL A 80 -7.37 -7.43 0.11
C VAL A 80 -7.49 -6.81 1.50
N ALA A 81 -8.71 -6.59 1.98
CA ALA A 81 -8.92 -6.01 3.31
C ALA A 81 -8.29 -6.87 4.41
N ALA A 82 -8.48 -8.19 4.35
CA ALA A 82 -7.87 -9.12 5.29
C ALA A 82 -6.35 -9.16 5.17
N ALA A 83 -5.82 -9.10 3.95
CA ALA A 83 -4.38 -9.07 3.72
C ALA A 83 -3.74 -7.80 4.29
N LEU A 84 -4.40 -6.66 4.15
CA LEU A 84 -3.93 -5.37 4.71
C LEU A 84 -3.87 -5.42 6.24
N GLU A 85 -4.88 -5.99 6.88
CA GLU A 85 -4.87 -6.17 8.34
C GLU A 85 -3.70 -7.05 8.78
N ARG A 86 -3.47 -8.16 8.09
CA ARG A 86 -2.36 -9.06 8.41
C ARG A 86 -1.00 -8.37 8.19
N ALA A 87 -0.88 -7.59 7.13
CA ALA A 87 0.35 -6.87 6.86
C ALA A 87 0.64 -5.83 7.96
N ASP A 88 -0.35 -5.06 8.37
CA ASP A 88 -0.19 -4.09 9.45
C ASP A 88 0.16 -4.79 10.77
N ALA A 89 -0.50 -5.89 11.09
CA ALA A 89 -0.25 -6.64 12.32
C ALA A 89 1.16 -7.24 12.37
N SER A 90 1.72 -7.60 11.22
CA SER A 90 3.07 -8.18 11.11
C SER A 90 4.15 -7.11 10.99
N ALA A 91 3.92 -6.11 10.15
CA ALA A 91 4.93 -5.07 9.88
C ALA A 91 5.11 -4.11 11.05
N GLY A 92 4.05 -3.77 11.78
CA GLY A 92 4.13 -2.84 12.90
C GLY A 92 5.14 -3.27 13.96
N PRO A 93 4.96 -4.45 14.58
CA PRO A 93 5.93 -4.96 15.55
C PRO A 93 7.32 -5.18 14.96
N ALA A 94 7.40 -5.66 13.71
CA ALA A 94 8.69 -5.88 13.03
C ALA A 94 9.48 -4.57 12.94
N LEU A 95 8.83 -3.47 12.55
CA LEU A 95 9.48 -2.15 12.47
C LEU A 95 9.94 -1.66 13.85
N GLN A 96 9.12 -1.87 14.89
CA GLN A 96 9.47 -1.49 16.25
C GLN A 96 10.71 -2.24 16.75
N HIS A 97 10.89 -3.49 16.36
CA HIS A 97 12.03 -4.32 16.71
C HIS A 97 13.15 -4.26 15.66
N GLU A 98 13.02 -3.39 14.67
CA GLU A 98 14.02 -3.20 13.61
C GLU A 98 14.25 -4.46 12.77
N ASP A 99 13.25 -5.32 12.71
CA ASP A 99 13.26 -6.50 11.86
C ASP A 99 12.72 -6.14 10.46
N PHE A 100 13.56 -5.47 9.68
CA PHE A 100 13.17 -4.93 8.39
C PHE A 100 12.88 -6.02 7.36
N THR A 101 13.55 -7.15 7.47
CA THR A 101 13.29 -8.31 6.60
C THR A 101 11.88 -8.84 6.79
N THR A 102 11.43 -8.98 8.04
CA THR A 102 10.05 -9.41 8.33
C THR A 102 9.04 -8.37 7.84
N ALA A 103 9.32 -7.08 8.01
CA ALA A 103 8.46 -6.02 7.51
C ALA A 103 8.30 -6.09 5.98
N MET A 104 9.40 -6.32 5.26
CA MET A 104 9.34 -6.47 3.80
C MET A 104 8.60 -7.74 3.39
N SER A 105 8.76 -8.83 4.12
CA SER A 105 8.01 -10.07 3.88
C SER A 105 6.50 -9.87 4.06
N ALA A 106 6.10 -9.07 5.05
CA ALA A 106 4.71 -8.72 5.27
C ALA A 106 4.13 -7.98 4.06
N LEU A 107 4.90 -7.07 3.47
CA LEU A 107 4.49 -6.37 2.25
C LEU A 107 4.42 -7.32 1.05
N ALA A 108 5.37 -8.23 0.92
CA ALA A 108 5.39 -9.21 -0.18
C ALA A 108 4.12 -10.05 -0.21
N ALA A 109 3.55 -10.35 0.94
CA ALA A 109 2.31 -11.12 1.06
C ALA A 109 1.09 -10.39 0.47
N LEU A 110 1.19 -9.09 0.22
CA LEU A 110 0.10 -8.32 -0.41
C LEU A 110 0.01 -8.53 -1.92
N ARG A 111 1.07 -9.00 -2.56
CA ARG A 111 1.13 -9.09 -4.02
C ARG A 111 -0.02 -9.89 -4.61
N ALA A 112 -0.21 -11.13 -4.16
CA ALA A 112 -1.22 -12.02 -4.76
C ALA A 112 -2.65 -11.49 -4.61
N PRO A 113 -3.10 -11.05 -3.41
CA PRO A 113 -4.44 -10.47 -3.30
C PRO A 113 -4.61 -9.17 -4.08
N LEU A 114 -3.57 -8.34 -4.19
CA LEU A 114 -3.66 -7.11 -4.99
C LEU A 114 -3.76 -7.40 -6.48
N ASP A 115 -2.99 -8.36 -6.98
CA ASP A 115 -3.07 -8.78 -8.38
C ASP A 115 -4.47 -9.29 -8.72
N ALA A 116 -5.04 -10.13 -7.86
CA ALA A 116 -6.41 -10.64 -8.05
C ALA A 116 -7.44 -9.51 -8.00
N PHE A 117 -7.27 -8.57 -7.10
CA PHE A 117 -8.16 -7.42 -6.99
C PHE A 117 -8.17 -6.59 -8.28
N PHE A 118 -7.00 -6.21 -8.79
CA PHE A 118 -6.92 -5.41 -10.01
C PHE A 118 -7.38 -6.16 -11.25
N GLU A 119 -7.28 -7.47 -11.26
CA GLU A 119 -7.77 -8.30 -12.36
C GLU A 119 -9.29 -8.44 -12.36
N LYS A 120 -9.91 -8.61 -11.18
CA LYS A 120 -11.32 -8.99 -11.06
C LYS A 120 -12.26 -7.86 -10.66
N VAL A 121 -11.77 -6.82 -10.00
CA VAL A 121 -12.61 -5.75 -9.45
C VAL A 121 -12.53 -4.51 -10.30
N THR A 122 -13.70 -4.01 -10.70
CA THR A 122 -13.82 -2.71 -11.37
C THR A 122 -14.01 -1.63 -10.31
N VAL A 123 -13.08 -0.67 -10.24
CA VAL A 123 -13.15 0.42 -9.26
C VAL A 123 -14.17 1.47 -9.69
N ASN A 124 -14.10 1.92 -10.94
CA ASN A 124 -14.97 2.98 -11.46
C ASN A 124 -16.32 2.43 -11.90
N VAL A 125 -17.13 2.02 -10.94
CA VAL A 125 -18.51 1.55 -11.18
C VAL A 125 -19.41 2.77 -11.29
N SER A 126 -19.75 3.20 -12.49
CA SER A 126 -20.47 4.45 -12.74
C SER A 126 -21.92 4.44 -12.27
N ASP A 127 -22.56 3.28 -12.24
CA ASP A 127 -23.95 3.10 -11.81
C ASP A 127 -24.09 2.83 -10.29
N ARG A 128 -22.98 2.69 -9.57
CA ARG A 128 -22.95 2.40 -8.14
C ARG A 128 -21.98 3.34 -7.43
N PRO A 129 -22.35 4.61 -7.20
CA PRO A 129 -21.44 5.59 -6.58
C PRO A 129 -20.96 5.21 -5.18
N ASP A 130 -21.81 4.55 -4.40
CA ASP A 130 -21.48 4.07 -3.06
C ASP A 130 -20.41 2.98 -3.10
N LEU A 131 -20.55 2.02 -4.01
CA LEU A 131 -19.59 0.94 -4.21
C LEU A 131 -18.27 1.48 -4.75
N ARG A 132 -18.34 2.41 -5.69
CA ARG A 132 -17.16 3.09 -6.23
C ARG A 132 -16.37 3.80 -5.13
N LEU A 133 -17.06 4.55 -4.26
CA LEU A 133 -16.42 5.24 -3.14
C LEU A 133 -15.73 4.24 -2.20
N ASN A 134 -16.42 3.15 -1.88
CA ASN A 134 -15.86 2.13 -0.98
C ASN A 134 -14.60 1.47 -1.57
N ARG A 135 -14.60 1.22 -2.87
CA ARG A 135 -13.43 0.65 -3.57
C ARG A 135 -12.28 1.65 -3.65
N LEU A 136 -12.57 2.94 -3.83
CA LEU A 136 -11.53 3.99 -3.77
C LEU A 136 -10.93 4.10 -2.36
N ARG A 137 -11.74 3.98 -1.32
CA ARG A 137 -11.26 3.93 0.06
C ARG A 137 -10.31 2.75 0.29
N LEU A 138 -10.65 1.60 -0.29
CA LEU A 138 -9.79 0.41 -0.20
C LEU A 138 -8.46 0.63 -0.92
N LEU A 139 -8.46 1.25 -2.09
CA LEU A 139 -7.23 1.61 -2.80
C LEU A 139 -6.35 2.56 -1.98
N ARG A 140 -6.96 3.55 -1.32
CA ARG A 140 -6.23 4.48 -0.47
C ARG A 140 -5.63 3.76 0.74
N GLN A 141 -6.34 2.80 1.31
CA GLN A 141 -5.84 1.98 2.40
C GLN A 141 -4.64 1.14 1.96
N ILE A 142 -4.64 0.63 0.75
CA ILE A 142 -3.50 -0.11 0.17
C ILE A 142 -2.25 0.75 0.19
N SER A 143 -2.31 1.95 -0.38
CA SER A 143 -1.15 2.84 -0.40
C SER A 143 -0.75 3.29 1.00
N GLY A 144 -1.71 3.52 1.89
CA GLY A 144 -1.43 3.90 3.28
C GLY A 144 -0.70 2.82 4.07
N THR A 145 -1.10 1.56 3.93
CA THR A 145 -0.43 0.42 4.58
C THR A 145 1.00 0.27 4.08
N ILE A 146 1.21 0.38 2.78
CA ILE A 146 2.54 0.29 2.20
C ILE A 146 3.41 1.46 2.66
N ASP A 147 2.88 2.68 2.67
CA ASP A 147 3.58 3.89 3.10
C ASP A 147 4.02 3.82 4.57
N HIS A 148 3.31 3.07 5.41
CA HIS A 148 3.71 2.85 6.80
C HIS A 148 5.06 2.16 6.92
N VAL A 149 5.44 1.35 5.95
CA VAL A 149 6.70 0.60 5.96
C VAL A 149 7.78 1.38 5.24
N ALA A 150 7.49 1.92 4.07
CA ALA A 150 8.41 2.73 3.27
C ALA A 150 7.64 3.62 2.30
N ASP A 151 8.13 4.83 2.09
CA ASP A 151 7.48 5.77 1.18
C ASP A 151 7.88 5.45 -0.28
N PHE A 152 7.16 4.52 -0.87
CA PHE A 152 7.41 4.09 -2.24
C PHE A 152 7.10 5.17 -3.28
N SER A 153 6.38 6.23 -2.90
CA SER A 153 6.12 7.35 -3.82
C SER A 153 7.41 8.07 -4.23
N LYS A 154 8.48 7.90 -3.45
CA LYS A 154 9.79 8.50 -3.74
C LYS A 154 10.69 7.60 -4.57
N ILE A 155 10.24 6.41 -4.93
CA ILE A 155 10.99 5.46 -5.74
C ILE A 155 10.47 5.53 -7.17
N GLU A 156 11.38 5.82 -8.11
CA GLU A 156 11.07 5.77 -9.54
C GLU A 156 11.03 4.32 -9.99
N GLY A 157 9.87 3.90 -10.49
CA GLY A 157 9.73 2.50 -10.85
C GLY A 157 9.01 2.23 -12.12
#